data_b6f02be5ef71bc3ff6b08408efc8ee89
#
_entry.id   b6f02be5ef71bc3ff6b08408efc8ee89
#
_cell.length_a   1.000
_cell.length_b   1.000
_cell.length_c   1.000
_cell.angle_alpha   90.00
_cell.angle_beta   90.00
_cell.angle_gamma   90.00
#
_symmetry.space_group_name_H-M   'P 1'
#
loop_
_entity.id
_entity.type
_entity.pdbx_description
1 polymer ?
#
loop_
_entity_poly.entity_id
_entity_poly.type
_entity_poly.pdbx_seq_one_letter_code
_entity_poly.pdbx_strand_id
1 'polypeptide(L)'
;MSKFARGFAALVAATVLIATLGAAVGTAVAEENKPDRHAGYYYPPITSSETYEARAVAMADADRSQRIKFINNLTEQLLSRPYPPEYAIFAKGDEAQKMIIVGRRPGTFNTIYRARALLATLTAVARSSRLFNEFGVQEYFTFFDLAKLFGFSRITISDGESFTHQIHLK
;
A
#
# COMPACT_ATOMS: atom_id res chain seq x y z
N MET A 1 50.28 57.20 24.47
CA MET A 1 50.21 57.81 23.15
C MET A 1 49.02 57.12 22.45
N SER A 2 47.89 57.79 22.39
CA SER A 2 47.36 58.38 21.12
C SER A 2 46.77 57.32 20.22
N LYS A 3 45.56 57.29 19.77
CA LYS A 3 44.51 58.29 19.47
C LYS A 3 43.29 57.52 18.95
N PHE A 4 42.11 57.98 19.29
CA PHE A 4 41.00 58.38 18.35
C PHE A 4 40.54 57.31 17.33
N ALA A 5 39.32 57.13 17.01
CA ALA A 5 38.06 57.85 17.22
C ALA A 5 36.94 57.16 16.38
N ARG A 6 35.72 57.42 16.79
CA ARG A 6 34.49 57.55 15.98
C ARG A 6 34.13 56.33 15.10
N GLY A 7 33.08 55.63 15.28
CA GLY A 7 31.71 56.17 15.29
C GLY A 7 31.11 56.05 13.90
N PHE A 8 30.26 55.02 13.72
CA PHE A 8 29.18 55.11 12.72
C PHE A 8 28.07 54.12 13.11
N ALA A 9 26.95 54.69 13.50
CA ALA A 9 25.69 53.99 13.59
C ALA A 9 25.24 53.62 12.18
N ALA A 10 25.10 52.33 11.90
CA ALA A 10 24.40 51.86 10.72
C ALA A 10 23.19 51.08 11.20
N LEU A 11 22.06 51.75 11.06
CA LEU A 11 20.71 51.22 11.18
C LEU A 11 20.53 50.13 10.11
N VAL A 12 20.59 48.85 10.47
CA VAL A 12 20.25 47.79 9.53
C VAL A 12 18.80 47.43 9.82
N ALA A 13 17.92 47.86 8.93
CA ALA A 13 16.54 47.46 8.85
C ALA A 13 16.47 45.91 8.73
N ALA A 14 15.96 45.27 9.73
CA ALA A 14 15.63 43.87 9.67
C ALA A 14 14.40 43.68 8.77
N THR A 15 14.64 43.37 7.50
CA THR A 15 13.61 42.91 6.58
C THR A 15 13.20 41.50 7.03
N VAL A 16 12.11 41.40 7.74
CA VAL A 16 11.48 40.09 8.05
C VAL A 16 10.95 39.52 6.75
N LEU A 17 11.73 38.62 6.16
CA LEU A 17 11.28 37.78 5.06
C LEU A 17 10.37 36.71 5.65
N ILE A 18 9.07 36.96 5.66
CA ILE A 18 8.04 35.96 5.95
C ILE A 18 8.06 35.02 4.73
N ALA A 19 8.86 33.96 4.81
CA ALA A 19 8.72 32.82 3.93
C ALA A 19 7.40 32.13 4.28
N THR A 20 6.36 32.42 3.49
CA THR A 20 5.15 31.64 3.45
C THR A 20 5.52 30.23 3.01
N LEU A 21 5.72 29.32 3.95
CA LEU A 21 5.63 27.90 3.68
C LEU A 21 4.19 27.63 3.21
N GLY A 22 4.01 27.69 1.89
CA GLY A 22 2.85 27.18 1.22
C GLY A 22 2.82 25.69 1.48
N ALA A 23 2.01 25.25 2.43
CA ALA A 23 1.72 23.88 2.70
C ALA A 23 1.16 23.23 1.43
N ALA A 24 1.97 22.44 0.75
CA ALA A 24 1.49 21.47 -0.22
C ALA A 24 0.81 20.31 0.53
N VAL A 25 -0.28 20.63 1.23
CA VAL A 25 -1.18 19.66 1.84
C VAL A 25 -2.42 19.61 0.94
N GLY A 26 -2.30 18.96 -0.22
CA GLY A 26 -3.42 19.04 -1.17
C GLY A 26 -3.63 17.85 -2.10
N THR A 27 -2.74 16.86 -2.13
CA THR A 27 -2.87 15.80 -3.15
C THR A 27 -3.22 14.39 -2.61
N ALA A 28 -3.11 14.16 -1.31
CA ALA A 28 -3.43 12.85 -0.74
C ALA A 28 -4.93 12.62 -0.48
N VAL A 29 -5.72 13.69 -0.34
CA VAL A 29 -7.16 13.59 -0.01
C VAL A 29 -8.04 13.39 -1.25
N ALA A 30 -7.55 13.74 -2.45
CA ALA A 30 -8.35 13.68 -3.67
C ALA A 30 -8.48 12.26 -4.26
N GLU A 31 -7.63 11.32 -3.88
CA GLU A 31 -7.69 9.93 -4.39
C GLU A 31 -8.66 9.05 -3.60
N GLU A 32 -8.93 9.42 -2.34
CA GLU A 32 -9.80 8.66 -1.44
C GLU A 32 -11.29 8.81 -1.79
N ASN A 33 -11.67 9.83 -2.55
CA ASN A 33 -13.06 10.15 -2.87
C ASN A 33 -13.48 9.83 -4.32
N LYS A 34 -12.58 9.27 -5.14
CA LYS A 34 -13.00 8.78 -6.46
C LYS A 34 -13.78 7.48 -6.31
N PRO A 35 -14.98 7.39 -6.93
CA PRO A 35 -15.74 6.15 -6.92
C PRO A 35 -14.84 5.00 -7.40
N ASP A 36 -14.82 3.90 -6.65
CA ASP A 36 -14.03 2.75 -7.05
C ASP A 36 -14.65 2.11 -8.28
N ARG A 37 -14.08 2.38 -9.46
CA ARG A 37 -14.56 1.86 -10.74
C ARG A 37 -14.57 0.34 -10.84
N HIS A 38 -14.00 -0.36 -9.87
CA HIS A 38 -14.00 -1.82 -9.83
C HIS A 38 -15.14 -2.36 -8.96
N ALA A 39 -15.75 -1.52 -8.10
CA ALA A 39 -16.96 -1.88 -7.38
C ALA A 39 -18.11 -2.15 -8.35
N GLY A 40 -18.85 -3.23 -8.11
CA GLY A 40 -19.91 -3.69 -8.99
C GLY A 40 -19.46 -4.51 -10.19
N TYR A 41 -18.15 -4.57 -10.51
CA TYR A 41 -17.62 -5.40 -11.58
C TYR A 41 -16.86 -6.63 -11.06
N TYR A 42 -15.93 -6.45 -10.12
CA TYR A 42 -15.16 -7.54 -9.52
C TYR A 42 -15.65 -7.91 -8.12
N TYR A 43 -16.34 -6.99 -7.46
CA TYR A 43 -16.84 -7.15 -6.10
C TYR A 43 -17.99 -6.18 -5.83
N PRO A 44 -18.87 -6.50 -4.85
CA PRO A 44 -19.96 -5.62 -4.43
C PRO A 44 -19.42 -4.32 -3.77
N PRO A 45 -20.29 -3.36 -3.46
CA PRO A 45 -19.89 -2.17 -2.70
C PRO A 45 -19.11 -2.54 -1.43
N ILE A 46 -18.17 -1.67 -1.04
CA ILE A 46 -17.31 -1.90 0.11
C ILE A 46 -18.14 -1.99 1.39
N THR A 47 -18.05 -3.10 2.09
CA THR A 47 -18.77 -3.36 3.35
C THR A 47 -17.96 -2.95 4.59
N SER A 48 -16.63 -2.96 4.48
CA SER A 48 -15.74 -2.53 5.55
C SER A 48 -14.38 -2.10 5.01
N SER A 49 -13.69 -1.21 5.74
CA SER A 49 -12.35 -0.76 5.38
C SER A 49 -11.48 -0.56 6.61
N GLU A 50 -10.17 -0.69 6.42
CA GLU A 50 -9.15 -0.38 7.43
C GLU A 50 -7.90 0.19 6.76
N THR A 51 -7.04 0.83 7.57
CA THR A 51 -5.73 1.31 7.15
C THR A 51 -4.66 0.48 7.85
N TYR A 52 -3.66 0.07 7.10
CA TYR A 52 -2.47 -0.60 7.61
C TYR A 52 -1.25 0.30 7.38
N GLU A 53 -0.58 0.68 8.48
CA GLU A 53 0.69 1.39 8.43
C GLU A 53 1.81 0.38 8.15
N ALA A 54 2.27 0.34 6.90
CA ALA A 54 3.31 -0.59 6.48
C ALA A 54 4.67 -0.16 7.04
N ARG A 55 5.48 -1.15 7.38
CA ARG A 55 6.88 -0.95 7.80
C ARG A 55 7.82 -0.83 6.62
N ALA A 56 7.39 -1.30 5.46
CA ALA A 56 8.14 -1.22 4.22
C ALA A 56 7.83 0.06 3.45
N VAL A 57 8.84 0.57 2.76
CA VAL A 57 8.70 1.64 1.76
C VAL A 57 8.76 0.99 0.38
N ALA A 58 7.99 1.50 -0.57
CA ALA A 58 8.02 0.99 -1.93
C ALA A 58 9.43 1.09 -2.54
N MET A 59 9.84 0.04 -3.24
CA MET A 59 11.10 0.05 -3.99
C MET A 59 11.08 1.14 -5.05
N ALA A 60 12.25 1.72 -5.35
CA ALA A 60 12.37 2.80 -6.34
C ALA A 60 11.91 2.40 -7.75
N ASP A 61 12.04 1.12 -8.09
CA ASP A 61 11.61 0.52 -9.36
C ASP A 61 10.24 -0.16 -9.28
N ALA A 62 9.48 0.06 -8.21
CA ALA A 62 8.13 -0.46 -8.02
C ALA A 62 7.15 0.19 -9.01
N ASP A 63 7.20 -0.24 -10.26
CA ASP A 63 6.35 0.21 -11.35
C ASP A 63 5.17 -0.76 -11.64
N ARG A 64 4.39 -0.43 -12.64
CA ARG A 64 3.27 -1.25 -13.10
C ARG A 64 3.71 -2.66 -13.51
N SER A 65 4.85 -2.78 -14.19
CA SER A 65 5.37 -4.07 -14.68
C SER A 65 5.78 -4.98 -13.51
N GLN A 66 6.44 -4.42 -12.50
CA GLN A 66 6.85 -5.15 -11.30
C GLN A 66 5.63 -5.66 -10.52
N ARG A 67 4.58 -4.85 -10.38
CA ARG A 67 3.34 -5.28 -9.71
C ARG A 67 2.64 -6.41 -10.45
N ILE A 68 2.57 -6.34 -11.79
CA ILE A 68 2.00 -7.43 -12.61
C ILE A 68 2.83 -8.70 -12.50
N LYS A 69 4.16 -8.61 -12.58
CA LYS A 69 5.06 -9.75 -12.40
C LYS A 69 4.90 -10.38 -11.02
N PHE A 70 4.81 -9.56 -9.98
CA PHE A 70 4.58 -10.05 -8.63
C PHE A 70 3.29 -10.87 -8.53
N ILE A 71 2.17 -10.37 -9.06
CA ILE A 71 0.89 -11.08 -9.05
C ILE A 71 0.96 -12.38 -9.87
N ASN A 72 1.61 -12.37 -11.03
CA ASN A 72 1.77 -13.56 -11.86
C ASN A 72 2.59 -14.63 -11.11
N ASN A 73 3.75 -14.28 -10.57
CA ASN A 73 4.59 -15.18 -9.80
C ASN A 73 3.85 -15.75 -8.58
N LEU A 74 3.12 -14.91 -7.85
CA LEU A 74 2.33 -15.35 -6.71
C LEU A 74 1.23 -16.33 -7.15
N THR A 75 0.56 -16.04 -8.27
CA THR A 75 -0.49 -16.91 -8.83
C THR A 75 0.09 -18.25 -9.27
N GLU A 76 1.22 -18.26 -9.97
CA GLU A 76 1.92 -19.48 -10.38
C GLU A 76 2.31 -20.34 -9.19
N GLN A 77 2.90 -19.74 -8.14
CA GLN A 77 3.23 -20.44 -6.91
C GLN A 77 2.00 -21.02 -6.19
N LEU A 78 0.89 -20.34 -6.22
CA LEU A 78 -0.34 -20.82 -5.62
C LEU A 78 -0.96 -21.97 -6.43
N LEU A 79 -0.94 -21.87 -7.76
CA LEU A 79 -1.48 -22.89 -8.66
C LEU A 79 -0.61 -24.16 -8.74
N SER A 80 0.69 -24.05 -8.47
CA SER A 80 1.60 -25.21 -8.46
C SER A 80 1.43 -26.11 -7.24
N ARG A 81 0.62 -25.72 -6.26
CA ARG A 81 0.33 -26.54 -5.07
C ARG A 81 -0.61 -27.69 -5.40
N PRO A 82 -0.49 -28.85 -4.70
CA PRO A 82 -1.42 -29.97 -4.88
C PRO A 82 -2.89 -29.59 -4.68
N TYR A 83 -3.14 -28.60 -3.82
CA TYR A 83 -4.47 -28.04 -3.55
C TYR A 83 -4.45 -26.55 -3.88
N PRO A 84 -4.81 -26.16 -5.11
CA PRO A 84 -4.84 -24.76 -5.51
C PRO A 84 -5.88 -23.99 -4.66
N PRO A 85 -5.63 -22.69 -4.40
CA PRO A 85 -6.51 -21.91 -3.55
C PRO A 85 -7.88 -21.67 -4.20
N GLU A 86 -8.90 -21.50 -3.36
CA GLU A 86 -10.27 -21.17 -3.80
C GLU A 86 -10.46 -19.65 -4.03
N TYR A 87 -9.43 -18.97 -4.43
CA TYR A 87 -9.47 -17.54 -4.76
C TYR A 87 -8.55 -17.20 -5.93
N ALA A 88 -8.78 -16.04 -6.52
CA ALA A 88 -7.95 -15.46 -7.55
C ALA A 88 -7.42 -14.11 -7.10
N ILE A 89 -6.22 -13.73 -7.57
CA ILE A 89 -5.57 -12.47 -7.25
C ILE A 89 -5.35 -11.69 -8.54
N PHE A 90 -5.64 -10.38 -8.51
CA PHE A 90 -5.50 -9.49 -9.66
C PHE A 90 -4.80 -8.20 -9.25
N ALA A 91 -3.99 -7.63 -10.14
CA ALA A 91 -3.52 -6.26 -10.06
C ALA A 91 -4.40 -5.37 -10.95
N LYS A 92 -4.96 -4.30 -10.42
CA LYS A 92 -5.86 -3.36 -11.09
C LYS A 92 -5.49 -1.91 -10.77
N GLY A 93 -6.11 -1.00 -11.52
CA GLY A 93 -5.76 0.43 -11.50
C GLY A 93 -4.85 0.78 -12.66
N ASP A 94 -4.69 2.08 -12.93
CA ASP A 94 -3.91 2.57 -14.07
C ASP A 94 -2.45 2.13 -13.96
N GLU A 95 -1.91 2.17 -12.74
CA GLU A 95 -0.57 1.71 -12.37
C GLU A 95 -0.58 0.29 -11.77
N ALA A 96 -1.65 -0.47 -11.88
CA ALA A 96 -1.80 -1.79 -11.25
C ALA A 96 -1.58 -1.77 -9.70
N GLN A 97 -1.76 -0.64 -9.05
CA GLN A 97 -1.47 -0.41 -7.63
C GLN A 97 -2.54 -0.94 -6.67
N LYS A 98 -3.62 -1.49 -7.20
CA LYS A 98 -4.72 -2.07 -6.43
C LYS A 98 -4.68 -3.59 -6.56
N MET A 99 -4.46 -4.28 -5.46
CA MET A 99 -4.55 -5.74 -5.41
C MET A 99 -5.98 -6.14 -5.08
N ILE A 100 -6.58 -7.03 -5.87
CA ILE A 100 -7.94 -7.54 -5.65
C ILE A 100 -7.84 -9.05 -5.48
N ILE A 101 -8.38 -9.57 -4.39
CA ILE A 101 -8.46 -11.01 -4.08
C ILE A 101 -9.93 -11.38 -4.01
N VAL A 102 -10.36 -12.28 -4.91
CA VAL A 102 -11.76 -12.67 -5.00
C VAL A 102 -11.90 -14.17 -4.78
N GLY A 103 -12.83 -14.57 -3.92
CA GLY A 103 -13.22 -15.96 -3.73
C GLY A 103 -13.79 -16.55 -5.02
N ARG A 104 -13.39 -17.79 -5.35
CA ARG A 104 -13.89 -18.53 -6.53
C ARG A 104 -15.23 -19.21 -6.28
N ARG A 105 -15.64 -19.32 -5.02
CA ARG A 105 -16.93 -19.88 -4.60
C ARG A 105 -17.65 -18.87 -3.70
N PRO A 106 -18.98 -18.79 -3.80
CA PRO A 106 -19.78 -17.99 -2.88
C PRO A 106 -19.45 -18.30 -1.41
N GLY A 107 -19.36 -17.27 -0.60
CA GLY A 107 -19.09 -17.39 0.83
C GLY A 107 -17.65 -17.72 1.22
N THR A 108 -16.71 -17.84 0.28
CA THR A 108 -15.27 -18.08 0.61
C THR A 108 -14.72 -17.02 1.57
N PHE A 109 -15.05 -15.75 1.35
CA PHE A 109 -14.61 -14.60 2.17
C PHE A 109 -15.79 -13.73 2.60
N ASN A 110 -16.87 -14.32 3.08
CA ASN A 110 -18.08 -13.58 3.44
C ASN A 110 -18.03 -12.91 4.83
N THR A 111 -16.90 -12.94 5.50
CA THR A 111 -16.69 -12.29 6.79
C THR A 111 -15.28 -11.73 6.92
N ILE A 112 -15.11 -10.70 7.76
CA ILE A 112 -13.79 -10.13 8.08
C ILE A 112 -12.84 -11.17 8.70
N TYR A 113 -13.35 -12.12 9.46
CA TYR A 113 -12.53 -13.19 10.05
C TYR A 113 -11.90 -14.09 8.99
N ARG A 114 -12.67 -14.45 7.96
CA ARG A 114 -12.16 -15.25 6.83
C ARG A 114 -11.18 -14.45 5.97
N ALA A 115 -11.46 -13.18 5.74
CA ALA A 115 -10.51 -12.28 5.07
C ALA A 115 -9.18 -12.19 5.83
N ARG A 116 -9.22 -12.03 7.15
CA ARG A 116 -8.03 -12.00 8.01
C ARG A 116 -7.30 -13.35 8.05
N ALA A 117 -8.01 -14.46 8.05
CA ALA A 117 -7.40 -15.80 7.96
C ALA A 117 -6.62 -15.99 6.65
N LEU A 118 -7.18 -15.52 5.52
CA LEU A 118 -6.45 -15.49 4.25
C LEU A 118 -5.17 -14.65 4.36
N LEU A 119 -5.25 -13.45 4.91
CA LEU A 119 -4.09 -12.55 5.06
C LEU A 119 -3.01 -13.15 5.96
N ALA A 120 -3.41 -13.86 7.01
CA ALA A 120 -2.47 -14.62 7.85
C ALA A 120 -1.78 -15.74 7.05
N THR A 121 -2.51 -16.46 6.22
CA THR A 121 -1.96 -17.49 5.32
C THR A 121 -0.98 -16.88 4.30
N LEU A 122 -1.36 -15.77 3.67
CA LEU A 122 -0.47 -15.06 2.75
C LEU A 122 0.78 -14.51 3.46
N THR A 123 0.64 -14.07 4.71
CA THR A 123 1.79 -13.66 5.54
C THR A 123 2.73 -14.83 5.83
N ALA A 124 2.20 -16.01 6.14
CA ALA A 124 3.03 -17.21 6.33
C ALA A 124 3.78 -17.59 5.05
N VAL A 125 3.12 -17.50 3.89
CA VAL A 125 3.76 -17.71 2.58
C VAL A 125 4.83 -16.66 2.30
N ALA A 126 4.56 -15.38 2.57
CA ALA A 126 5.52 -14.30 2.37
C ALA A 126 6.76 -14.48 3.25
N ARG A 127 6.59 -14.91 4.50
CA ARG A 127 7.68 -15.18 5.44
C ARG A 127 8.60 -16.31 5.02
N SER A 128 8.09 -17.30 4.29
CA SER A 128 8.90 -18.37 3.71
C SER A 128 9.58 -17.99 2.38
N SER A 129 9.35 -16.78 1.88
CA SER A 129 9.93 -16.34 0.63
C SER A 129 11.43 -16.07 0.75
N ARG A 130 12.15 -16.31 -0.36
CA ARG A 130 13.58 -16.01 -0.45
C ARG A 130 13.89 -14.55 -0.15
N LEU A 131 13.04 -13.63 -0.60
CA LEU A 131 13.18 -12.20 -0.40
C LEU A 131 13.25 -11.85 1.09
N PHE A 132 12.29 -12.35 1.89
CA PHE A 132 12.28 -12.06 3.33
C PHE A 132 13.44 -12.69 4.07
N ASN A 133 13.86 -13.88 3.65
CA ASN A 133 15.02 -14.56 4.24
C ASN A 133 16.33 -13.80 3.94
N GLU A 134 16.53 -13.33 2.72
CA GLU A 134 17.72 -12.57 2.33
C GLU A 134 17.84 -11.23 3.09
N PHE A 135 16.71 -10.58 3.36
CA PHE A 135 16.68 -9.34 4.15
C PHE A 135 16.59 -9.54 5.67
N GLY A 136 16.42 -10.76 6.14
CA GLY A 136 16.30 -11.07 7.57
C GLY A 136 15.05 -10.46 8.23
N VAL A 137 13.99 -10.24 7.45
CA VAL A 137 12.76 -9.54 7.90
C VAL A 137 11.57 -10.46 8.12
N GLN A 138 11.75 -11.78 7.99
CA GLN A 138 10.68 -12.79 8.06
C GLN A 138 9.89 -12.77 9.37
N GLU A 139 10.48 -12.33 10.48
CA GLU A 139 9.81 -12.25 11.78
C GLU A 139 8.96 -10.99 11.92
N TYR A 140 9.32 -9.91 11.23
CA TYR A 140 8.73 -8.60 11.43
C TYR A 140 7.76 -8.20 10.33
N PHE A 141 8.01 -8.63 9.09
CA PHE A 141 7.19 -8.25 7.95
C PHE A 141 6.00 -9.18 7.76
N THR A 142 4.95 -8.60 7.23
CA THR A 142 3.70 -9.26 6.86
C THR A 142 3.51 -9.25 5.35
N PHE A 143 2.45 -9.87 4.87
CA PHE A 143 2.04 -9.76 3.47
C PHE A 143 1.75 -8.31 3.05
N PHE A 144 1.27 -7.48 3.97
CA PHE A 144 1.04 -6.04 3.71
C PHE A 144 2.34 -5.30 3.43
N ASP A 145 3.38 -5.57 4.22
CA ASP A 145 4.71 -4.98 4.03
C ASP A 145 5.30 -5.41 2.69
N LEU A 146 5.12 -6.67 2.30
CA LEU A 146 5.51 -7.17 0.99
C LEU A 146 4.74 -6.47 -0.15
N ALA A 147 3.43 -6.35 -0.02
CA ALA A 147 2.61 -5.65 -1.00
C ALA A 147 3.03 -4.17 -1.13
N LYS A 148 3.28 -3.50 0.01
CA LYS A 148 3.77 -2.12 0.02
C LYS A 148 5.13 -1.99 -0.64
N LEU A 149 6.06 -2.92 -0.41
CA LEU A 149 7.38 -2.95 -1.03
C LEU A 149 7.27 -2.96 -2.56
N PHE A 150 6.32 -3.70 -3.13
CA PHE A 150 6.00 -3.69 -4.56
C PHE A 150 5.14 -2.51 -5.01
N GLY A 151 4.86 -1.54 -4.15
CA GLY A 151 4.15 -0.31 -4.47
C GLY A 151 2.63 -0.46 -4.59
N PHE A 152 2.04 -1.52 -4.02
CA PHE A 152 0.59 -1.57 -3.88
C PHE A 152 0.14 -0.55 -2.83
N SER A 153 -0.93 0.19 -3.15
CA SER A 153 -1.55 1.16 -2.24
C SER A 153 -2.77 0.60 -1.53
N ARG A 154 -3.34 -0.49 -2.06
CA ARG A 154 -4.61 -1.04 -1.57
C ARG A 154 -4.73 -2.53 -1.84
N ILE A 155 -5.31 -3.25 -0.86
CA ILE A 155 -5.74 -4.64 -1.00
C ILE A 155 -7.25 -4.68 -0.79
N THR A 156 -7.98 -5.32 -1.71
CA THR A 156 -9.42 -5.55 -1.60
C THR A 156 -9.69 -7.05 -1.60
N ILE A 157 -10.40 -7.53 -0.60
CA ILE A 157 -10.77 -8.95 -0.46
C ILE A 157 -12.29 -9.05 -0.53
N SER A 158 -12.80 -9.94 -1.37
CA SER A 158 -14.23 -10.10 -1.58
C SER A 158 -14.63 -11.56 -1.82
N ASP A 159 -15.87 -11.90 -1.47
CA ASP A 159 -16.53 -13.13 -1.90
C ASP A 159 -17.11 -13.03 -3.32
N GLY A 160 -17.08 -11.84 -3.93
CA GLY A 160 -17.66 -11.56 -5.23
C GLY A 160 -19.15 -11.23 -5.21
N GLU A 161 -19.86 -11.39 -4.10
CA GLU A 161 -21.34 -11.29 -4.03
C GLU A 161 -21.83 -10.27 -2.98
N SER A 162 -21.44 -10.43 -1.74
CA SER A 162 -22.04 -9.71 -0.60
C SER A 162 -21.04 -9.02 0.32
N PHE A 163 -19.79 -9.47 0.32
CA PHE A 163 -18.76 -8.99 1.21
C PHE A 163 -17.57 -8.42 0.46
N THR A 164 -17.14 -7.22 0.86
CA THR A 164 -15.91 -6.57 0.38
C THR A 164 -15.21 -5.86 1.54
N HIS A 165 -14.00 -6.29 1.83
CA HIS A 165 -13.13 -5.64 2.79
C HIS A 165 -11.94 -4.99 2.10
N GLN A 166 -11.71 -3.72 2.39
CA GLN A 166 -10.66 -2.92 1.78
C GLN A 166 -9.61 -2.49 2.80
N ILE A 167 -8.33 -2.66 2.44
CA ILE A 167 -7.19 -2.31 3.29
C ILE A 167 -6.33 -1.32 2.53
N HIS A 168 -6.18 -0.11 3.08
CA HIS A 168 -5.31 0.92 2.56
C HIS A 168 -3.91 0.76 3.16
N LEU A 169 -2.88 0.70 2.31
CA LEU A 169 -1.48 0.55 2.72
C LEU A 169 -0.79 1.93 2.73
N LYS A 170 -0.46 2.41 3.91
CA LYS A 170 0.28 3.67 4.11
C LYS A 170 1.74 3.44 4.47
#